data_c04fc5f76552dd532da49069bbd2ba9b
#
_entry.id   c04fc5f76552dd532da49069bbd2ba9b
#
_cell.length_a   1.000
_cell.length_b   1.000
_cell.length_c   1.000
_cell.angle_alpha   90.00
_cell.angle_beta   90.00
_cell.angle_gamma   90.00
#
_symmetry.space_group_name_H-M   'P 1'
#
loop_
_entity.id
_entity.type
_entity.pdbx_description
1 polymer ?
#
loop_
_entity_poly.entity_id
_entity_poly.type
_entity_poly.pdbx_seq_one_letter_code
_entity_poly.pdbx_strand_id
1 'polypeptide(L)'
;MEKMVAVGADHAGFPLKEDLKAYLKDQGYEVLDLGTDSHESVDYPDFAGRVAAAVASGKVPWGMLVCGTGIGMAITANKVPGVRAACCADPFSARMARAHNDANVLTMGGRVVGAGLAREILKAWLESRFEGGRHAQRTAKIQALEERVGGRTKGKRSAPGGPGPARGKGRDR
;
A
#
# COMPACT_ATOMS: atom_id res chain seq x y z
N MET A 1 -19.72 4.80 -4.84
CA MET A 1 -18.25 4.66 -4.67
C MET A 1 -17.80 4.30 -3.25
N GLU A 2 -18.64 4.47 -2.22
CA GLU A 2 -18.24 4.20 -0.81
C GLU A 2 -17.97 2.73 -0.45
N LYS A 3 -18.37 1.77 -1.28
CA LYS A 3 -18.19 0.33 -1.03
C LYS A 3 -17.29 -0.34 -2.08
N MET A 4 -16.20 0.30 -2.49
CA MET A 4 -15.23 -0.27 -3.41
C MET A 4 -13.85 -0.36 -2.76
N VAL A 5 -13.18 -1.50 -2.91
CA VAL A 5 -11.84 -1.77 -2.37
C VAL A 5 -10.92 -2.28 -3.49
N ALA A 6 -9.77 -1.64 -3.70
CA ALA A 6 -8.71 -2.23 -4.50
C ALA A 6 -7.94 -3.24 -3.67
N VAL A 7 -7.70 -4.43 -4.19
CA VAL A 7 -6.95 -5.48 -3.51
C VAL A 7 -5.71 -5.88 -4.30
N GLY A 8 -4.64 -6.23 -3.60
CA GLY A 8 -3.40 -6.68 -4.21
C GLY A 8 -2.62 -7.61 -3.29
N ALA A 9 -1.87 -8.53 -3.87
CA ALA A 9 -0.96 -9.40 -3.14
C ALA A 9 0.22 -9.83 -4.02
N ASP A 10 1.30 -10.29 -3.37
CA ASP A 10 2.30 -11.17 -3.98
C ASP A 10 1.90 -12.64 -3.81
N HIS A 11 2.75 -13.54 -4.28
CA HIS A 11 2.53 -15.00 -4.18
C HIS A 11 2.34 -15.50 -2.74
N ALA A 12 3.01 -14.87 -1.74
CA ALA A 12 2.90 -15.26 -0.33
C ALA A 12 1.58 -14.77 0.31
N GLY A 13 1.04 -13.68 -0.20
CA GLY A 13 -0.25 -13.12 0.24
C GLY A 13 -1.44 -13.60 -0.57
N PHE A 14 -1.22 -14.28 -1.70
CA PHE A 14 -2.27 -14.66 -2.65
C PHE A 14 -3.43 -15.46 -2.02
N PRO A 15 -3.19 -16.54 -1.23
CA PRO A 15 -4.29 -17.28 -0.62
C PRO A 15 -5.16 -16.41 0.31
N LEU A 16 -4.52 -15.59 1.13
CA LEU A 16 -5.24 -14.71 2.06
C LEU A 16 -5.98 -13.59 1.31
N LYS A 17 -5.40 -13.04 0.23
CA LYS A 17 -6.09 -12.08 -0.65
C LYS A 17 -7.38 -12.67 -1.22
N GLU A 18 -7.34 -13.90 -1.72
CA GLU A 18 -8.52 -14.57 -2.29
C GLU A 18 -9.62 -14.79 -1.24
N ASP A 19 -9.26 -15.23 -0.03
CA ASP A 19 -10.20 -15.38 1.09
C ASP A 19 -10.85 -14.04 1.47
N LEU A 20 -10.05 -12.98 1.62
CA LEU A 20 -10.55 -11.66 1.96
C LEU A 20 -11.34 -11.00 0.83
N LYS A 21 -11.01 -11.29 -0.43
CA LYS A 21 -11.78 -10.86 -1.60
C LYS A 21 -13.18 -11.48 -1.60
N ALA A 22 -13.30 -12.76 -1.28
CA ALA A 22 -14.60 -13.42 -1.13
C ALA A 22 -15.38 -12.78 0.02
N TYR A 23 -14.77 -12.61 1.18
CA TYR A 23 -15.38 -11.93 2.33
C TYR A 23 -15.88 -10.52 2.00
N LEU A 24 -15.08 -9.70 1.29
CA LEU A 24 -15.50 -8.35 0.88
C LEU A 24 -16.77 -8.38 0.01
N LYS A 25 -16.82 -9.29 -0.96
CA LYS A 25 -18.00 -9.46 -1.83
C LYS A 25 -19.24 -9.87 -1.02
N ASP A 26 -19.10 -10.78 -0.08
CA ASP A 26 -20.19 -11.22 0.82
C ASP A 26 -20.70 -10.06 1.70
N GLN A 27 -19.84 -9.09 2.05
CA GLN A 27 -20.20 -7.87 2.77
C GLN A 27 -20.75 -6.75 1.84
N GLY A 28 -20.92 -7.03 0.55
CA GLY A 28 -21.48 -6.12 -0.43
C GLY A 28 -20.50 -5.04 -0.92
N TYR A 29 -19.18 -5.31 -0.86
CA TYR A 29 -18.16 -4.46 -1.46
C TYR A 29 -17.87 -4.86 -2.90
N GLU A 30 -17.71 -3.87 -3.76
CA GLU A 30 -17.09 -4.06 -5.07
C GLU A 30 -15.57 -4.19 -4.91
N VAL A 31 -14.96 -5.13 -5.62
CA VAL A 31 -13.52 -5.40 -5.51
C VAL A 31 -12.84 -5.16 -6.85
N LEU A 32 -11.88 -4.24 -6.84
CA LEU A 32 -10.92 -4.06 -7.93
C LEU A 32 -9.67 -4.89 -7.63
N ASP A 33 -9.57 -6.08 -8.20
CA ASP A 33 -8.40 -6.95 -8.00
C ASP A 33 -7.24 -6.52 -8.91
N LEU A 34 -6.14 -6.09 -8.32
CA LEU A 34 -4.92 -5.62 -8.96
C LEU A 34 -3.69 -6.47 -8.55
N GLY A 35 -3.93 -7.56 -7.83
CA GLY A 35 -2.89 -8.42 -7.30
C GLY A 35 -2.54 -9.58 -8.21
N THR A 36 -1.57 -10.43 -7.78
CA THR A 36 -1.30 -11.69 -8.48
C THR A 36 -2.51 -12.63 -8.42
N ASP A 37 -2.64 -13.46 -9.41
CA ASP A 37 -3.66 -14.51 -9.56
C ASP A 37 -3.08 -15.93 -9.44
N SER A 38 -1.81 -16.05 -9.03
CA SER A 38 -1.11 -17.33 -8.93
C SER A 38 -0.17 -17.40 -7.72
N HIS A 39 0.35 -18.62 -7.48
CA HIS A 39 1.39 -18.89 -6.46
C HIS A 39 2.82 -18.68 -7.00
N GLU A 40 2.98 -18.31 -8.25
CA GLU A 40 4.29 -18.05 -8.83
C GLU A 40 4.94 -16.82 -8.18
N SER A 41 6.26 -16.91 -7.97
CA SER A 41 7.02 -15.86 -7.30
C SER A 41 6.98 -14.56 -8.10
N VAL A 42 6.51 -13.49 -7.46
CA VAL A 42 6.41 -12.14 -8.04
C VAL A 42 6.85 -11.11 -7.03
N ASP A 43 7.21 -9.93 -7.51
CA ASP A 43 7.68 -8.82 -6.69
C ASP A 43 6.51 -8.00 -6.11
N TYR A 44 6.39 -7.98 -4.80
CA TYR A 44 5.32 -7.28 -4.08
C TYR A 44 5.20 -5.78 -4.40
N PRO A 45 6.31 -5.04 -4.70
CA PRO A 45 6.19 -3.59 -4.95
C PRO A 45 5.34 -3.27 -6.18
N ASP A 46 5.33 -4.11 -7.19
CA ASP A 46 4.55 -3.90 -8.42
C ASP A 46 3.05 -3.87 -8.12
N PHE A 47 2.59 -4.76 -7.27
CA PHE A 47 1.19 -4.84 -6.86
C PHE A 47 0.81 -3.75 -5.86
N ALA A 48 1.71 -3.48 -4.90
CA ALA A 48 1.50 -2.39 -3.95
C ALA A 48 1.38 -1.04 -4.65
N GLY A 49 2.23 -0.78 -5.65
CA GLY A 49 2.19 0.44 -6.47
C GLY A 49 0.88 0.61 -7.23
N ARG A 50 0.34 -0.46 -7.83
CA ARG A 50 -0.94 -0.43 -8.55
C ARG A 50 -2.11 -0.07 -7.64
N VAL A 51 -2.22 -0.73 -6.47
CA VAL A 51 -3.28 -0.44 -5.50
C VAL A 51 -3.13 0.97 -4.94
N ALA A 52 -1.92 1.36 -4.56
CA ALA A 52 -1.64 2.70 -4.04
C ALA A 52 -2.01 3.79 -5.06
N ALA A 53 -1.68 3.61 -6.35
CA ALA A 53 -2.05 4.54 -7.42
C ALA A 53 -3.57 4.62 -7.62
N ALA A 54 -4.29 3.51 -7.53
CA ALA A 54 -5.75 3.50 -7.63
C ALA A 54 -6.41 4.27 -6.48
N VAL A 55 -5.88 4.15 -5.26
CA VAL A 55 -6.35 4.91 -4.09
C VAL A 55 -5.98 6.39 -4.22
N ALA A 56 -4.72 6.70 -4.55
CA ALA A 56 -4.25 8.08 -4.65
C ALA A 56 -4.96 8.88 -5.74
N SER A 57 -5.36 8.24 -6.85
CA SER A 57 -6.13 8.88 -7.93
C SER A 57 -7.62 9.07 -7.61
N GLY A 58 -8.10 8.57 -6.47
CA GLY A 58 -9.52 8.58 -6.10
C GLY A 58 -10.39 7.59 -6.89
N LYS A 59 -9.79 6.69 -7.67
CA LYS A 59 -10.51 5.63 -8.40
C LYS A 59 -11.26 4.71 -7.44
N VAL A 60 -10.67 4.43 -6.28
CA VAL A 60 -11.27 3.69 -5.17
C VAL A 60 -10.96 4.39 -3.86
N PRO A 61 -11.86 4.36 -2.86
CA PRO A 61 -11.60 4.99 -1.56
C PRO A 61 -10.61 4.21 -0.69
N TRP A 62 -10.49 2.89 -0.89
CA TRP A 62 -9.79 1.98 0.00
C TRP A 62 -8.87 1.02 -0.75
N GLY A 63 -7.74 0.69 -0.13
CA GLY A 63 -6.83 -0.36 -0.57
C GLY A 63 -6.61 -1.44 0.49
N MET A 64 -6.46 -2.69 0.06
CA MET A 64 -6.03 -3.82 0.88
C MET A 64 -4.87 -4.53 0.19
N LEU A 65 -3.78 -4.74 0.91
CA LEU A 65 -2.56 -5.35 0.39
C LEU A 65 -2.09 -6.49 1.29
N VAL A 66 -1.68 -7.59 0.69
CA VAL A 66 -1.19 -8.76 1.42
C VAL A 66 0.12 -9.25 0.82
N CYS A 67 1.14 -9.47 1.67
CA CYS A 67 2.34 -10.22 1.32
C CYS A 67 2.70 -11.16 2.46
N GLY A 68 3.91 -11.68 2.53
CA GLY A 68 4.32 -12.57 3.63
C GLY A 68 4.16 -11.94 5.02
N THR A 69 4.50 -10.65 5.18
CA THR A 69 4.47 -9.92 6.47
C THR A 69 3.58 -8.67 6.46
N GLY A 70 3.16 -8.18 5.29
CA GLY A 70 2.49 -6.89 5.13
C GLY A 70 3.40 -5.67 5.13
N ILE A 71 4.62 -5.81 5.66
CA ILE A 71 5.56 -4.70 5.89
C ILE A 71 6.03 -4.08 4.57
N GLY A 72 6.52 -4.90 3.63
CA GLY A 72 6.99 -4.43 2.33
C GLY A 72 5.91 -3.74 1.51
N MET A 73 4.68 -4.26 1.56
CA MET A 73 3.50 -3.63 0.96
C MET A 73 3.23 -2.24 1.56
N ALA A 74 3.29 -2.11 2.90
CA ALA A 74 3.08 -0.83 3.57
C ALA A 74 4.18 0.19 3.20
N ILE A 75 5.44 -0.22 3.21
CA ILE A 75 6.57 0.64 2.85
C ILE A 75 6.40 1.16 1.41
N THR A 76 6.06 0.28 0.47
CA THR A 76 5.89 0.62 -0.94
C THR A 76 4.69 1.56 -1.13
N ALA A 77 3.53 1.21 -0.59
CA ALA A 77 2.32 2.00 -0.74
C ALA A 77 2.50 3.42 -0.19
N ASN A 78 3.20 3.58 0.94
CA ASN A 78 3.51 4.88 1.54
C ASN A 78 4.53 5.73 0.72
N LYS A 79 5.09 5.23 -0.38
CA LYS A 79 5.88 6.03 -1.33
C LYS A 79 5.01 6.78 -2.33
N VAL A 80 3.73 6.46 -2.42
CA VAL A 80 2.78 7.13 -3.30
C VAL A 80 2.12 8.27 -2.55
N PRO A 81 2.26 9.53 -3.02
CA PRO A 81 1.66 10.67 -2.35
C PRO A 81 0.15 10.53 -2.14
N GLY A 82 -0.33 10.93 -0.96
CA GLY A 82 -1.74 10.80 -0.59
C GLY A 82 -2.13 9.42 -0.03
N VAL A 83 -1.21 8.45 -0.03
CA VAL A 83 -1.45 7.13 0.58
C VAL A 83 -0.95 7.10 2.02
N ARG A 84 -1.80 6.61 2.90
CA ARG A 84 -1.47 6.30 4.29
C ARG A 84 -1.76 4.82 4.52
N ALA A 85 -0.73 3.99 4.29
CA ALA A 85 -0.81 2.54 4.46
C ALA A 85 -0.40 2.15 5.88
N ALA A 86 -1.26 1.36 6.54
CA ALA A 86 -1.03 0.82 7.87
C ALA A 86 -0.88 -0.69 7.82
N CYS A 87 0.23 -1.21 8.36
CA CYS A 87 0.44 -2.66 8.54
C CYS A 87 -0.14 -3.07 9.88
N CYS A 88 -1.21 -3.87 9.85
CA CYS A 88 -1.92 -4.29 11.05
C CYS A 88 -1.97 -5.81 11.18
N ALA A 89 -1.77 -6.29 12.41
CA ALA A 89 -1.85 -7.70 12.76
C ALA A 89 -2.94 -7.98 13.84
N ASP A 90 -3.70 -6.95 14.22
CA ASP A 90 -4.78 -7.03 15.19
C ASP A 90 -5.90 -6.02 14.86
N PRO A 91 -7.15 -6.27 15.33
CA PRO A 91 -8.29 -5.39 15.04
C PRO A 91 -8.20 -4.02 15.72
N PHE A 92 -7.52 -3.90 16.87
CA PHE A 92 -7.39 -2.62 17.56
C PHE A 92 -6.50 -1.67 16.76
N SER A 93 -5.33 -2.12 16.31
CA SER A 93 -4.44 -1.33 15.46
C SER A 93 -5.12 -0.93 14.15
N ALA A 94 -5.89 -1.82 13.53
CA ALA A 94 -6.64 -1.55 12.31
C ALA A 94 -7.71 -0.46 12.53
N ARG A 95 -8.46 -0.54 13.62
CA ARG A 95 -9.42 0.50 14.01
C ARG A 95 -8.74 1.84 14.21
N MET A 96 -7.64 1.88 14.97
CA MET A 96 -6.91 3.12 15.25
C MET A 96 -6.25 3.70 14.01
N ALA A 97 -5.79 2.88 13.07
CA ALA A 97 -5.26 3.35 11.80
C ALA A 97 -6.30 4.17 11.01
N ARG A 98 -7.56 3.76 11.02
CA ARG A 98 -8.65 4.55 10.43
C ARG A 98 -9.00 5.76 11.29
N ALA A 99 -9.31 5.52 12.56
CA ALA A 99 -9.86 6.55 13.46
C ALA A 99 -8.87 7.71 13.68
N HIS A 100 -7.58 7.42 13.82
CA HIS A 100 -6.58 8.42 14.20
C HIS A 100 -5.70 8.89 13.02
N ASN A 101 -5.42 8.02 12.04
CA ASN A 101 -4.48 8.31 10.97
C ASN A 101 -5.17 8.48 9.61
N ASP A 102 -6.48 8.27 9.53
CA ASP A 102 -7.22 8.24 8.28
C ASP A 102 -6.52 7.37 7.22
N ALA A 103 -6.04 6.18 7.67
CA ALA A 103 -5.35 5.26 6.77
C ALA A 103 -6.30 4.81 5.67
N ASN A 104 -5.88 4.93 4.41
CA ASN A 104 -6.66 4.56 3.24
C ASN A 104 -6.20 3.26 2.58
N VAL A 105 -5.10 2.67 3.08
CA VAL A 105 -4.62 1.35 2.68
C VAL A 105 -4.32 0.52 3.93
N LEU A 106 -4.92 -0.67 4.01
CA LEU A 106 -4.62 -1.69 5.02
C LEU A 106 -3.63 -2.69 4.44
N THR A 107 -2.57 -3.04 5.18
CA THR A 107 -1.69 -4.13 4.77
C THR A 107 -1.60 -5.20 5.84
N MET A 108 -1.51 -6.47 5.43
CA MET A 108 -1.48 -7.63 6.32
C MET A 108 -0.47 -8.67 5.84
N GLY A 109 -0.01 -9.49 6.78
CA GLY A 109 0.92 -10.60 6.50
C GLY A 109 0.22 -11.93 6.41
N GLY A 110 0.19 -12.57 5.24
CA GLY A 110 -0.40 -13.90 5.05
C GLY A 110 0.32 -15.03 5.80
N ARG A 111 1.55 -14.78 6.26
CA ARG A 111 2.30 -15.69 7.14
C ARG A 111 2.23 -15.30 8.62
N VAL A 112 1.53 -14.21 8.93
CA VAL A 112 1.43 -13.65 10.28
C VAL A 112 0.04 -13.83 10.87
N VAL A 113 -0.99 -13.58 10.06
CA VAL A 113 -2.39 -13.68 10.51
C VAL A 113 -3.11 -14.80 9.76
N GLY A 114 -3.89 -15.57 10.50
CA GLY A 114 -4.81 -16.55 9.90
C GLY A 114 -6.06 -15.86 9.32
N ALA A 115 -6.75 -16.55 8.42
CA ALA A 115 -7.91 -16.00 7.69
C ALA A 115 -9.00 -15.43 8.61
N GLY A 116 -9.34 -16.11 9.71
CA GLY A 116 -10.34 -15.63 10.67
C GLY A 116 -9.94 -14.30 11.30
N LEU A 117 -8.71 -14.17 11.79
CA LEU A 117 -8.21 -12.92 12.36
C LEU A 117 -8.11 -11.83 11.30
N ALA A 118 -7.68 -12.15 10.09
CA ALA A 118 -7.59 -11.20 8.99
C ALA A 118 -8.96 -10.59 8.61
N ARG A 119 -10.02 -11.38 8.64
CA ARG A 119 -11.40 -10.89 8.43
C ARG A 119 -11.82 -9.93 9.56
N GLU A 120 -11.52 -10.23 10.82
CA GLU A 120 -11.80 -9.32 11.95
C GLU A 120 -10.99 -8.01 11.85
N ILE A 121 -9.72 -8.07 11.43
CA ILE A 121 -8.89 -6.90 11.16
C ILE A 121 -9.50 -6.05 10.07
N LEU A 122 -9.85 -6.65 8.94
CA LEU A 122 -10.44 -5.95 7.79
C LEU A 122 -11.80 -5.33 8.16
N LYS A 123 -12.65 -6.07 8.86
CA LYS A 123 -13.93 -5.58 9.36
C LYS A 123 -13.76 -4.37 10.26
N ALA A 124 -12.91 -4.48 11.29
CA ALA A 124 -12.63 -3.38 12.21
C ALA A 124 -12.12 -2.13 11.51
N TRP A 125 -11.31 -2.29 10.45
CA TRP A 125 -10.80 -1.20 9.64
C TRP A 125 -11.90 -0.55 8.79
N LEU A 126 -12.74 -1.33 8.09
CA LEU A 126 -13.81 -0.85 7.21
C LEU A 126 -14.96 -0.16 7.97
N GLU A 127 -15.29 -0.64 9.16
CA GLU A 127 -16.36 -0.07 10.01
C GLU A 127 -15.93 1.21 10.72
N SER A 128 -14.63 1.50 10.79
CA SER A 128 -14.09 2.66 11.50
C SER A 128 -14.14 3.91 10.62
N ARG A 129 -14.33 5.07 11.28
CA ARG A 129 -14.34 6.38 10.66
C ARG A 129 -13.26 7.27 11.24
N PHE A 130 -12.77 8.20 10.43
CA PHE A 130 -11.83 9.20 10.90
C PHE A 130 -12.47 10.13 11.91
N GLU A 131 -11.85 10.28 13.08
CA GLU A 131 -12.37 11.08 14.18
C GLU A 131 -12.13 12.59 14.02
N GLY A 132 -11.22 13.00 13.14
CA GLY A 132 -10.92 14.42 12.95
C GLY A 132 -10.23 15.08 14.16
N GLY A 133 -10.59 16.30 14.49
CA GLY A 133 -10.10 17.03 15.64
C GLY A 133 -8.56 17.08 15.73
N ARG A 134 -8.01 16.69 16.89
CA ARG A 134 -6.54 16.61 17.09
C ARG A 134 -5.83 15.67 16.11
N HIS A 135 -6.53 14.65 15.59
CA HIS A 135 -5.99 13.70 14.63
C HIS A 135 -5.86 14.33 13.23
N ALA A 136 -6.81 15.19 12.84
CA ALA A 136 -6.72 15.96 11.59
C ALA A 136 -5.48 16.88 11.58
N GLN A 137 -5.17 17.52 12.71
CA GLN A 137 -3.95 18.34 12.81
C GLN A 137 -2.66 17.51 12.61
N ARG A 138 -2.66 16.26 13.07
CA ARG A 138 -1.51 15.35 12.94
C ARG A 138 -1.37 14.82 11.51
N THR A 139 -2.47 14.40 10.89
CA THR A 139 -2.47 13.94 9.49
C THR A 139 -2.11 15.06 8.53
N ALA A 140 -2.53 16.31 8.78
CA ALA A 140 -2.11 17.48 8.02
C ALA A 140 -0.58 17.72 8.09
N LYS A 141 0.06 17.46 9.23
CA LYS A 141 1.53 17.55 9.35
C LYS A 141 2.25 16.46 8.55
N ILE A 142 1.67 15.25 8.45
CA ILE A 142 2.20 14.17 7.59
C ILE A 142 2.12 14.61 6.13
N GLN A 143 0.98 15.14 5.70
CA GLN A 143 0.79 15.63 4.33
C GLN A 143 1.76 16.78 4.00
N ALA A 144 1.92 17.76 4.89
CA ALA A 144 2.87 18.86 4.70
C ALA A 144 4.33 18.36 4.59
N LEU A 145 4.69 17.28 5.31
CA LEU A 145 6.00 16.66 5.17
C LEU A 145 6.17 16.02 3.78
N GLU A 146 5.15 15.29 3.31
CA GLU A 146 5.13 14.66 2.00
C GLU A 146 5.32 15.69 0.87
N GLU A 147 4.55 16.78 0.88
CA GLU A 147 4.62 17.86 -0.10
C GLU A 147 6.02 18.51 -0.13
N ARG A 148 6.58 18.78 1.05
CA ARG A 148 7.92 19.38 1.19
C ARG A 148 9.02 18.50 0.62
N VAL A 149 8.95 17.18 0.85
CA VAL A 149 9.93 16.22 0.35
C VAL A 149 9.72 15.96 -1.14
N GLY A 150 8.47 15.79 -1.59
CA GLY A 150 8.12 15.60 -3.00
C GLY A 150 8.49 16.79 -3.89
N GLY A 151 8.38 18.04 -3.38
CA GLY A 151 8.82 19.23 -4.08
C GLY A 151 10.34 19.31 -4.29
N ARG A 152 11.14 18.78 -3.34
CA ARG A 152 12.62 18.76 -3.43
C ARG A 152 13.15 17.77 -4.48
N THR A 153 12.42 16.71 -4.77
CA THR A 153 12.83 15.70 -5.79
C THR A 153 12.56 16.17 -7.21
N LYS A 154 11.58 17.03 -7.44
CA LYS A 154 11.30 17.62 -8.77
C LYS A 154 12.36 18.63 -9.21
N GLY A 155 13.12 19.23 -8.27
CA GLY A 155 14.17 20.22 -8.55
C GLY A 155 15.58 19.65 -8.79
N LYS A 156 15.81 18.35 -8.56
CA LYS A 156 17.11 17.68 -8.68
C LYS A 156 17.16 16.59 -9.75
N ARG A 157 16.52 16.77 -10.89
CA ARG A 157 16.91 16.01 -12.08
C ARG A 157 18.10 16.74 -12.72
N SER A 158 19.30 16.45 -12.21
CA SER A 158 20.55 16.75 -12.92
C SER A 158 20.56 16.02 -14.26
N ALA A 159 21.04 16.71 -15.29
CA ALA A 159 21.18 16.21 -16.66
C ALA A 159 21.88 14.84 -16.71
N PRO A 160 21.56 13.98 -17.70
CA PRO A 160 22.29 12.73 -17.89
C PRO A 160 23.75 13.05 -18.14
N GLY A 161 24.64 12.46 -17.31
CA GLY A 161 26.08 12.57 -17.47
C GLY A 161 26.49 12.11 -18.88
N GLY A 162 27.24 12.98 -19.57
CA GLY A 162 27.80 12.69 -20.87
C GLY A 162 28.72 11.45 -20.86
N PRO A 163 29.00 10.86 -22.03
CA PRO A 163 29.78 9.63 -22.14
C PRO A 163 31.17 9.81 -21.53
N GLY A 164 31.52 8.93 -20.60
CA GLY A 164 32.85 8.86 -20.01
C GLY A 164 33.94 8.57 -21.06
N PRO A 165 35.19 9.00 -20.82
CA PRO A 165 36.25 8.88 -21.78
C PRO A 165 36.57 7.42 -22.13
N ALA A 166 36.72 7.16 -23.42
CA ALA A 166 37.08 5.86 -23.98
C ALA A 166 38.40 5.34 -23.35
N ARG A 167 38.37 4.15 -22.79
CA ARG A 167 39.58 3.43 -22.36
C ARG A 167 40.43 3.07 -23.59
N GLY A 168 41.59 3.69 -23.67
CA GLY A 168 42.59 3.40 -24.66
C GLY A 168 43.06 1.94 -24.57
N LYS A 169 43.09 1.27 -25.69
CA LYS A 169 43.71 -0.05 -25.89
C LYS A 169 45.22 0.09 -25.60
N GLY A 170 45.71 -0.52 -24.52
CA GLY A 170 47.11 -0.75 -24.28
C GLY A 170 47.59 -1.87 -25.20
N ARG A 171 48.63 -1.53 -25.97
CA ARG A 171 49.39 -2.47 -26.85
C ARG A 171 50.31 -3.35 -26.03
N ASP A 172 50.44 -4.56 -26.50
CA ASP A 172 51.44 -5.60 -26.19
C ASP A 172 52.84 -5.11 -25.81
N ARG A 173 53.41 -5.76 -24.79
CA ARG A 173 54.72 -6.44 -24.87
C ARG A 173 54.87 -7.46 -23.74
#